data_600bd1fef31ca10b527beb2b03c80467
#
_entry.id   600bd1fef31ca10b527beb2b03c80467
#
_cell.length_a   1.000
_cell.length_b   1.000
_cell.length_c   1.000
_cell.angle_alpha   90.00
_cell.angle_beta   90.00
_cell.angle_gamma   90.00
#
_symmetry.space_group_name_H-M   'P 1'
#
loop_
_entity.id
_entity.type
_entity.pdbx_description
1 polymer ?
#
loop_
_entity_poly.entity_id
_entity_poly.type
_entity_poly.pdbx_seq_one_letter_code
_entity_poly.pdbx_strand_id
1 'polypeptide(L)'
;FAQVNMDEAKRALEAARKEETVVQSALKVLLNKKDTDENIIPTSPLFMNDSLPPKMLFDMSVNSGNYMLNQLQLQEHIAKQEVKIAQSGYLPNIALFGKQTLYSHGIQSNLLPRTMIGIGFTWNLFDGLDREKKIRQSKLTQQTLALGQMKARDDLAVGVDKLYTQLQKAQDNAKALN
;
A
#
# COMPACT_ATOMS: atom_id res chain seq x y z
N PHE A 1 -4.06 4.44 52.43
CA PHE A 1 -3.90 3.36 51.43
C PHE A 1 -5.25 2.98 50.78
N ALA A 2 -6.32 2.71 51.51
CA ALA A 2 -7.62 2.30 50.95
C ALA A 2 -8.24 3.37 50.03
N GLN A 3 -8.15 4.64 50.39
CA GLN A 3 -8.63 5.76 49.55
C GLN A 3 -7.87 5.87 48.23
N VAL A 4 -6.54 5.71 48.25
CA VAL A 4 -5.71 5.74 47.03
C VAL A 4 -6.08 4.62 46.08
N ASN A 5 -6.26 3.40 46.59
CA ASN A 5 -6.70 2.25 45.79
C ASN A 5 -8.10 2.44 45.20
N MET A 6 -9.02 3.06 45.96
CA MET A 6 -10.36 3.39 45.48
C MET A 6 -10.32 4.47 44.36
N ASP A 7 -9.51 5.48 44.54
CA ASP A 7 -9.36 6.53 43.51
C ASP A 7 -8.68 6.00 42.24
N GLU A 8 -7.75 5.08 42.40
CA GLU A 8 -7.11 4.40 41.27
C GLU A 8 -8.12 3.50 40.52
N ALA A 9 -8.92 2.74 41.24
CA ALA A 9 -9.99 1.94 40.65
C ALA A 9 -11.06 2.80 39.93
N LYS A 10 -11.43 3.96 40.50
CA LYS A 10 -12.34 4.90 39.84
C LYS A 10 -11.77 5.45 38.55
N ARG A 11 -10.48 5.85 38.55
CA ARG A 11 -9.80 6.33 37.32
C ARG A 11 -9.72 5.25 36.26
N ALA A 12 -9.43 4.00 36.65
CA ALA A 12 -9.41 2.87 35.74
C ALA A 12 -10.81 2.61 35.11
N LEU A 13 -11.86 2.71 35.93
CA LEU A 13 -13.24 2.57 35.43
C LEU A 13 -13.61 3.69 34.46
N GLU A 14 -13.27 4.93 34.76
CA GLU A 14 -13.52 6.07 33.88
C GLU A 14 -12.72 5.96 32.55
N ALA A 15 -11.48 5.50 32.61
CA ALA A 15 -10.67 5.24 31.43
C ALA A 15 -11.31 4.15 30.55
N ALA A 16 -11.75 3.04 31.14
CA ALA A 16 -12.42 1.95 30.44
C ALA A 16 -13.74 2.41 29.77
N ARG A 17 -14.53 3.26 30.45
CA ARG A 17 -15.77 3.82 29.87
C ARG A 17 -15.49 4.75 28.68
N LYS A 18 -14.44 5.56 28.74
CA LYS A 18 -14.03 6.40 27.63
C LYS A 18 -13.57 5.57 26.44
N GLU A 19 -12.81 4.51 26.70
CA GLU A 19 -12.35 3.58 25.67
C GLU A 19 -13.55 2.84 25.01
N GLU A 20 -14.51 2.40 25.80
CA GLU A 20 -15.77 1.82 25.30
C GLU A 20 -16.49 2.79 24.34
N THR A 21 -16.60 4.07 24.72
CA THR A 21 -17.23 5.09 23.87
C THR A 21 -16.51 5.25 22.52
N VAL A 22 -15.18 5.25 22.52
CA VAL A 22 -14.36 5.34 21.28
C VAL A 22 -14.59 4.10 20.41
N VAL A 23 -14.55 2.91 20.99
CA VAL A 23 -14.76 1.64 20.27
C VAL A 23 -16.19 1.57 19.71
N GLN A 24 -17.19 1.99 20.47
CA GLN A 24 -18.58 2.09 20.02
C GLN A 24 -18.72 3.03 18.81
N SER A 25 -18.06 4.19 18.85
CA SER A 25 -18.06 5.15 17.74
C SER A 25 -17.38 4.56 16.50
N ALA A 26 -16.26 3.88 16.67
CA ALA A 26 -15.56 3.20 15.58
C ALA A 26 -16.44 2.10 14.95
N LEU A 27 -17.13 1.32 15.77
CA LEU A 27 -18.04 0.28 15.30
C LEU A 27 -19.23 0.85 14.53
N LYS A 28 -19.83 1.95 15.00
CA LYS A 28 -20.89 2.69 14.29
C LYS A 28 -20.43 3.16 12.92
N VAL A 29 -19.20 3.66 12.81
CA VAL A 29 -18.61 4.08 11.53
C VAL A 29 -18.44 2.89 10.58
N LEU A 30 -17.92 1.76 11.07
CA LEU A 30 -17.73 0.54 10.27
C LEU A 30 -19.05 -0.05 9.76
N LEU A 31 -20.11 0.03 10.56
CA LEU A 31 -21.45 -0.43 10.21
C LEU A 31 -22.26 0.60 9.41
N ASN A 32 -21.67 1.75 9.08
CA ASN A 32 -22.33 2.88 8.40
C ASN A 32 -23.59 3.40 9.12
N LYS A 33 -23.60 3.32 10.46
CA LYS A 33 -24.68 3.76 11.36
C LYS A 33 -24.27 4.98 12.19
N LYS A 34 -23.67 5.99 11.56
CA LYS A 34 -23.09 7.16 12.25
C LYS A 34 -24.11 7.99 13.03
N ASP A 35 -25.36 8.03 12.56
CA ASP A 35 -26.41 8.91 13.08
C ASP A 35 -27.35 8.20 14.09
N THR A 36 -26.99 7.00 14.55
CA THR A 36 -27.79 6.23 15.48
C THR A 36 -27.29 6.48 16.91
N ASP A 37 -28.14 7.01 17.78
CA ASP A 37 -27.84 7.20 19.22
C ASP A 37 -27.83 5.87 20.00
N GLU A 38 -28.33 4.79 19.42
CA GLU A 38 -28.39 3.47 20.04
C GLU A 38 -26.99 2.86 20.25
N ASN A 39 -26.74 2.33 21.43
CA ASN A 39 -25.57 1.53 21.71
C ASN A 39 -25.65 0.19 21.01
N ILE A 40 -24.62 -0.17 20.27
CA ILE A 40 -24.52 -1.47 19.59
C ILE A 40 -23.99 -2.48 20.60
N ILE A 41 -24.85 -3.42 21.02
CA ILE A 41 -24.48 -4.48 21.95
C ILE A 41 -24.14 -5.74 21.15
N PRO A 42 -22.88 -6.22 21.17
CA PRO A 42 -22.55 -7.48 20.53
C PRO A 42 -23.22 -8.62 21.26
N THR A 43 -24.02 -9.43 20.55
CA THR A 43 -24.76 -10.58 21.11
C THR A 43 -23.98 -11.89 21.00
N SER A 44 -22.89 -11.92 20.27
CA SER A 44 -22.03 -13.10 20.14
C SER A 44 -21.29 -13.37 21.46
N PRO A 45 -21.28 -14.59 21.98
CA PRO A 45 -20.49 -14.92 23.15
C PRO A 45 -19.00 -14.76 22.85
N LEU A 46 -18.26 -14.17 23.78
CA LEU A 46 -16.81 -14.12 23.72
C LEU A 46 -16.27 -15.53 23.98
N PHE A 47 -15.77 -16.17 22.94
CA PHE A 47 -15.07 -17.44 23.11
C PHE A 47 -13.63 -17.14 23.56
N MET A 48 -13.27 -17.60 24.75
CA MET A 48 -11.89 -17.62 25.20
C MET A 48 -11.17 -18.77 24.49
N ASN A 49 -10.27 -18.45 23.61
CA ASN A 49 -9.41 -19.47 22.97
C ASN A 49 -8.26 -19.76 23.94
N ASP A 50 -8.29 -20.92 24.60
CA ASP A 50 -7.30 -21.30 25.60
C ASP A 50 -5.89 -21.52 25.03
N SER A 51 -5.77 -21.72 23.73
CA SER A 51 -4.51 -21.93 23.06
C SER A 51 -4.24 -20.85 22.00
N LEU A 52 -3.21 -20.05 22.22
CA LEU A 52 -2.70 -19.16 21.17
C LEU A 52 -1.94 -19.96 20.12
N PRO A 53 -2.20 -19.71 18.83
CA PRO A 53 -1.37 -20.27 17.77
C PRO A 53 0.09 -19.82 17.93
N PRO A 54 1.07 -20.64 17.53
CA PRO A 54 2.45 -20.25 17.62
C PRO A 54 2.72 -19.02 16.73
N LYS A 55 3.56 -18.11 17.22
CA LYS A 55 3.92 -16.85 16.53
C LYS A 55 4.33 -17.08 15.07
N MET A 56 5.03 -18.18 14.81
CA MET A 56 5.50 -18.53 13.46
C MET A 56 4.39 -18.54 12.40
N LEU A 57 3.14 -18.89 12.76
CA LEU A 57 2.02 -18.86 11.81
C LEU A 57 1.65 -17.44 11.40
N PHE A 58 1.72 -16.49 12.33
CA PHE A 58 1.49 -15.07 12.05
C PHE A 58 2.60 -14.50 11.16
N ASP A 59 3.86 -14.82 11.46
CA ASP A 59 5.02 -14.40 10.66
C ASP A 59 4.93 -14.93 9.22
N MET A 60 4.53 -16.20 9.04
CA MET A 60 4.32 -16.78 7.71
C MET A 60 3.17 -16.09 6.97
N SER A 61 2.05 -15.84 7.64
CA SER A 61 0.88 -15.19 7.04
C SER A 61 1.20 -13.77 6.58
N VAL A 62 1.92 -12.99 7.39
CA VAL A 62 2.33 -11.62 7.04
C VAL A 62 3.28 -11.61 5.84
N ASN A 63 4.21 -12.56 5.76
CA ASN A 63 5.18 -12.60 4.67
C ASN A 63 4.58 -13.09 3.33
N SER A 64 3.59 -13.98 3.37
CA SER A 64 3.02 -14.60 2.16
C SER A 64 1.72 -13.95 1.67
N GLY A 65 0.94 -13.33 2.56
CA GLY A 65 -0.41 -12.83 2.25
C GLY A 65 -0.60 -11.32 2.38
N ASN A 66 0.44 -10.56 2.70
CA ASN A 66 0.29 -9.12 2.93
C ASN A 66 0.21 -8.33 1.62
N TYR A 67 -0.97 -7.74 1.36
CA TYR A 67 -1.22 -6.93 0.16
C TYR A 67 -0.28 -5.73 0.02
N MET A 68 0.12 -5.11 1.14
CA MET A 68 1.06 -3.98 1.14
C MET A 68 2.45 -4.40 0.64
N LEU A 69 2.95 -5.55 1.10
CA LEU A 69 4.23 -6.09 0.62
C LEU A 69 4.17 -6.47 -0.86
N ASN A 70 3.07 -7.07 -1.31
CA ASN A 70 2.85 -7.39 -2.72
C ASN A 70 2.79 -6.12 -3.58
N GLN A 71 2.14 -5.06 -3.10
CA GLN A 71 2.10 -3.77 -3.78
C GLN A 71 3.50 -3.16 -3.90
N LEU A 72 4.29 -3.17 -2.83
CA LEU A 72 5.67 -2.67 -2.85
C LEU A 72 6.56 -3.47 -3.81
N GLN A 73 6.37 -4.78 -3.86
CA GLN A 73 7.07 -5.66 -4.81
C GLN A 73 6.73 -5.33 -6.26
N LEU A 74 5.45 -5.07 -6.55
CA LEU A 74 5.02 -4.62 -7.87
C LEU A 74 5.60 -3.25 -8.23
N GLN A 75 5.64 -2.32 -7.29
CA GLN A 75 6.25 -1.00 -7.49
C GLN A 75 7.76 -1.11 -7.77
N GLU A 76 8.48 -1.97 -7.06
CA GLU A 76 9.89 -2.26 -7.35
C GLU A 76 10.06 -2.84 -8.75
N HIS A 77 9.18 -3.77 -9.14
CA HIS A 77 9.20 -4.34 -10.49
C HIS A 77 8.96 -3.28 -11.57
N ILE A 78 8.02 -2.37 -11.36
CA ILE A 78 7.75 -1.23 -12.26
C ILE A 78 9.01 -0.36 -12.37
N ALA A 79 9.61 0.04 -11.25
CA ALA A 79 10.82 0.85 -11.26
C ALA A 79 11.99 0.18 -12.00
N LYS A 80 12.11 -1.14 -11.91
CA LYS A 80 13.08 -1.93 -12.68
C LYS A 80 12.80 -1.86 -14.19
N GLN A 81 11.55 -1.84 -14.61
CA GLN A 81 11.20 -1.65 -16.02
C GLN A 81 11.44 -0.20 -16.46
N GLU A 82 11.22 0.80 -15.60
CA GLU A 82 11.52 2.21 -15.87
C GLU A 82 13.01 2.44 -16.15
N VAL A 83 13.91 1.72 -15.45
CA VAL A 83 15.35 1.75 -15.76
C VAL A 83 15.60 1.26 -17.18
N LYS A 84 14.93 0.17 -17.62
CA LYS A 84 15.07 -0.34 -18.99
C LYS A 84 14.50 0.64 -20.01
N ILE A 85 13.38 1.29 -19.71
CA ILE A 85 12.78 2.33 -20.54
C ILE A 85 13.74 3.52 -20.66
N ALA A 86 14.36 3.96 -19.58
CA ALA A 86 15.36 5.01 -19.62
C ALA A 86 16.58 4.62 -20.47
N GLN A 87 17.02 3.34 -20.39
CA GLN A 87 18.10 2.81 -21.23
C GLN A 87 17.72 2.69 -22.70
N SER A 88 16.44 2.45 -23.02
CA SER A 88 15.98 2.38 -24.41
C SER A 88 16.08 3.71 -25.14
N GLY A 89 16.29 4.83 -24.43
CA GLY A 89 16.58 6.13 -25.01
C GLY A 89 17.88 6.18 -25.87
N TYR A 90 18.75 5.16 -25.76
CA TYR A 90 19.90 5.00 -26.66
C TYR A 90 19.54 4.38 -28.01
N LEU A 91 18.36 3.75 -28.09
CA LEU A 91 17.89 3.10 -29.31
C LEU A 91 17.17 4.11 -30.22
N PRO A 92 17.19 3.89 -31.53
CA PRO A 92 16.35 4.66 -32.44
C PRO A 92 14.87 4.38 -32.22
N ASN A 93 14.06 5.41 -32.36
CA ASN A 93 12.62 5.28 -32.38
C ASN A 93 12.14 5.04 -33.81
N ILE A 94 11.43 3.94 -34.03
CA ILE A 94 10.83 3.56 -35.29
C ILE A 94 9.32 3.63 -35.14
N ALA A 95 8.67 4.47 -35.92
CA ALA A 95 7.22 4.64 -35.94
C ALA A 95 6.65 4.31 -37.31
N LEU A 96 5.64 3.46 -37.33
CA LEU A 96 4.82 3.24 -38.52
C LEU A 96 3.62 4.19 -38.45
N PHE A 97 3.36 4.95 -39.49
CA PHE A 97 2.21 5.84 -39.53
C PHE A 97 1.41 5.65 -40.82
N GLY A 98 0.11 5.77 -40.70
CA GLY A 98 -0.84 5.82 -41.82
C GLY A 98 -1.71 7.05 -41.67
N LYS A 99 -1.91 7.78 -42.77
CA LYS A 99 -2.83 8.91 -42.85
C LYS A 99 -3.78 8.71 -44.00
N GLN A 100 -5.07 8.83 -43.74
CA GLN A 100 -6.11 8.87 -44.75
C GLN A 100 -6.88 10.18 -44.65
N THR A 101 -6.91 10.94 -45.72
CA THR A 101 -7.67 12.20 -45.79
C THR A 101 -9.04 11.89 -46.36
N LEU A 102 -10.09 11.97 -45.55
CA LEU A 102 -11.47 11.67 -45.94
C LEU A 102 -12.10 12.83 -46.72
N TYR A 103 -11.73 14.06 -46.37
CA TYR A 103 -12.24 15.26 -47.00
C TYR A 103 -11.16 16.34 -47.03
N SER A 104 -11.01 17.02 -48.17
CA SER A 104 -10.12 18.17 -48.30
C SER A 104 -10.74 19.20 -49.24
N HIS A 105 -10.70 20.48 -48.86
CA HIS A 105 -11.14 21.61 -49.64
C HIS A 105 -9.90 22.43 -50.05
N GLY A 106 -9.80 22.75 -51.33
CA GLY A 106 -8.80 23.68 -51.88
C GLY A 106 -7.83 23.06 -52.88
N ILE A 107 -7.01 23.91 -53.50
CA ILE A 107 -6.07 23.59 -54.61
C ILE A 107 -4.97 22.56 -54.18
N GLN A 108 -4.66 22.48 -52.89
CA GLN A 108 -3.70 21.50 -52.35
C GLN A 108 -4.22 20.06 -52.33
N SER A 109 -5.53 19.87 -52.45
CA SER A 109 -6.16 18.55 -52.42
C SER A 109 -5.77 17.63 -53.58
N ASN A 110 -5.32 18.19 -54.69
CA ASN A 110 -4.94 17.44 -55.91
C ASN A 110 -3.45 17.07 -55.96
N LEU A 111 -2.62 17.65 -55.10
CA LEU A 111 -1.18 17.44 -55.09
C LEU A 111 -0.69 16.42 -54.06
N LEU A 112 -1.52 16.10 -53.05
CA LEU A 112 -1.17 15.15 -52.00
C LEU A 112 -1.99 13.87 -52.10
N PRO A 113 -1.38 12.70 -51.93
CA PRO A 113 -2.12 11.43 -51.94
C PRO A 113 -3.14 11.39 -50.80
N ARG A 114 -4.37 10.93 -51.11
CA ARG A 114 -5.42 10.78 -50.10
C ARG A 114 -5.07 9.76 -49.00
N THR A 115 -4.24 8.79 -49.35
CA THR A 115 -3.75 7.76 -48.41
C THR A 115 -2.23 7.77 -48.43
N MET A 116 -1.62 7.87 -47.26
CA MET A 116 -0.18 7.84 -47.12
C MET A 116 0.16 6.86 -45.98
N ILE A 117 1.06 5.95 -46.27
CA ILE A 117 1.69 5.04 -45.28
C ILE A 117 3.17 5.33 -45.29
N GLY A 118 3.77 5.43 -44.14
CA GLY A 118 5.20 5.71 -44.03
C GLY A 118 5.79 5.13 -42.76
N ILE A 119 7.13 5.06 -42.77
CA ILE A 119 7.94 4.68 -41.64
C ILE A 119 8.78 5.90 -41.23
N GLY A 120 8.60 6.33 -39.99
CA GLY A 120 9.40 7.38 -39.38
C GLY A 120 10.55 6.75 -38.58
N PHE A 121 11.75 7.29 -38.77
CA PHE A 121 12.93 6.91 -38.04
C PHE A 121 13.51 8.16 -37.37
N THR A 122 13.64 8.10 -36.03
CA THR A 122 14.22 9.19 -35.25
C THR A 122 15.26 8.65 -34.30
N TRP A 123 16.47 9.13 -34.39
CA TRP A 123 17.56 8.76 -33.51
C TRP A 123 18.28 10.01 -33.00
N ASN A 124 18.20 10.17 -31.69
CA ASN A 124 18.88 11.27 -31.01
C ASN A 124 20.25 10.78 -30.54
N LEU A 125 21.31 11.17 -31.27
CA LEU A 125 22.69 10.73 -31.02
C LEU A 125 23.30 11.41 -29.79
N PHE A 126 22.93 12.66 -29.54
CA PHE A 126 23.43 13.43 -28.41
C PHE A 126 22.35 14.33 -27.84
N ASP A 127 22.14 14.27 -26.52
CA ASP A 127 21.10 15.02 -25.80
C ASP A 127 21.63 15.77 -24.55
N GLY A 128 22.94 16.05 -24.53
CA GLY A 128 23.53 16.80 -23.42
C GLY A 128 23.59 16.04 -22.10
N LEU A 129 23.69 14.71 -22.13
CA LEU A 129 23.73 13.82 -20.97
C LEU A 129 22.38 13.68 -20.20
N ASP A 130 21.29 14.08 -20.81
CA ASP A 130 19.96 13.93 -20.19
C ASP A 130 19.56 12.46 -20.00
N ARG A 131 19.97 11.58 -20.93
CA ARG A 131 19.73 10.12 -20.80
C ARG A 131 20.44 9.54 -19.59
N GLU A 132 21.72 9.87 -19.41
CA GLU A 132 22.53 9.41 -18.30
C GLU A 132 21.94 9.85 -16.96
N LYS A 133 21.48 11.10 -16.88
CA LYS A 133 20.78 11.62 -15.69
C LYS A 133 19.49 10.87 -15.41
N LYS A 134 18.65 10.66 -16.44
CA LYS A 134 17.39 9.88 -16.33
C LYS A 134 17.64 8.44 -15.88
N ILE A 135 18.64 7.76 -16.45
CA ILE A 135 19.02 6.40 -16.06
C ILE A 135 19.48 6.38 -14.61
N ARG A 136 20.32 7.34 -14.20
CA ARG A 136 20.76 7.45 -12.80
C ARG A 136 19.58 7.70 -11.86
N GLN A 137 18.69 8.60 -12.23
CA GLN A 137 17.48 8.88 -11.44
C GLN A 137 16.59 7.63 -11.29
N SER A 138 16.30 6.93 -12.39
CA SER A 138 15.50 5.68 -12.35
C SER A 138 16.16 4.60 -11.50
N LYS A 139 17.51 4.45 -11.56
CA LYS A 139 18.25 3.52 -10.70
C LYS A 139 18.14 3.89 -9.21
N LEU A 140 18.25 5.18 -8.88
CA LEU A 140 18.08 5.64 -7.49
C LEU A 140 16.65 5.39 -7.00
N THR A 141 15.65 5.65 -7.83
CA THR A 141 14.24 5.34 -7.50
C THR A 141 14.06 3.85 -7.24
N GLN A 142 14.62 2.97 -8.09
CA GLN A 142 14.57 1.53 -7.87
C GLN A 142 15.23 1.12 -6.55
N GLN A 143 16.40 1.67 -6.22
CA GLN A 143 17.08 1.39 -4.96
C GLN A 143 16.27 1.86 -3.76
N THR A 144 15.68 3.05 -3.83
CA THR A 144 14.83 3.59 -2.76
C THR A 144 13.61 2.70 -2.51
N LEU A 145 12.97 2.20 -3.56
CA LEU A 145 11.83 1.28 -3.44
C LEU A 145 12.25 -0.08 -2.85
N ALA A 146 13.40 -0.62 -3.24
CA ALA A 146 13.93 -1.86 -2.67
C ALA A 146 14.21 -1.71 -1.16
N LEU A 147 14.85 -0.60 -0.75
CA LEU A 147 15.06 -0.30 0.67
C LEU A 147 13.75 -0.07 1.43
N GLY A 148 12.78 0.60 0.79
CA GLY A 148 11.44 0.80 1.35
C GLY A 148 10.71 -0.53 1.60
N GLN A 149 10.86 -1.49 0.69
CA GLN A 149 10.29 -2.83 0.86
C GLN A 149 10.94 -3.59 2.02
N MET A 150 12.27 -3.53 2.14
CA MET A 150 12.98 -4.13 3.28
C MET A 150 12.49 -3.52 4.60
N LYS A 151 12.46 -2.19 4.68
CA LYS A 151 11.97 -1.50 5.88
C LYS A 151 10.53 -1.88 6.21
N ALA A 152 9.64 -1.95 5.24
CA ALA A 152 8.26 -2.35 5.47
C ALA A 152 8.13 -3.78 6.02
N ARG A 153 8.99 -4.71 5.59
CA ARG A 153 9.06 -6.06 6.16
C ARG A 153 9.49 -6.04 7.63
N ASP A 154 10.52 -5.27 7.93
CA ASP A 154 11.04 -5.14 9.30
C ASP A 154 10.00 -4.51 10.21
N ASP A 155 9.34 -3.42 9.76
CA ASP A 155 8.28 -2.74 10.51
C ASP A 155 7.09 -3.68 10.77
N LEU A 156 6.72 -4.53 9.80
CA LEU A 156 5.67 -5.53 9.97
C LEU A 156 6.08 -6.63 10.95
N ALA A 157 7.32 -7.11 10.91
CA ALA A 157 7.82 -8.11 11.86
C ALA A 157 7.76 -7.57 13.30
N VAL A 158 8.24 -6.34 13.52
CA VAL A 158 8.13 -5.67 14.83
C VAL A 158 6.67 -5.48 15.24
N GLY A 159 5.80 -5.15 14.29
CA GLY A 159 4.36 -5.03 14.50
C GLY A 159 3.72 -6.34 14.98
N VAL A 160 4.08 -7.46 14.36
CA VAL A 160 3.62 -8.81 14.79
C VAL A 160 4.11 -9.12 16.19
N ASP A 161 5.37 -8.85 16.51
CA ASP A 161 5.95 -9.07 17.84
C ASP A 161 5.19 -8.31 18.92
N LYS A 162 4.92 -7.04 18.66
CA LYS A 162 4.17 -6.18 19.58
C LYS A 162 2.75 -6.70 19.81
N LEU A 163 2.03 -7.01 18.73
CA LEU A 163 0.65 -7.50 18.82
C LEU A 163 0.57 -8.87 19.47
N TYR A 164 1.49 -9.77 19.17
CA TYR A 164 1.55 -11.09 19.79
C TYR A 164 1.81 -11.01 21.30
N THR A 165 2.73 -10.12 21.71
CA THR A 165 3.00 -9.87 23.12
C THR A 165 1.79 -9.27 23.86
N GLN A 166 1.05 -8.36 23.19
CA GLN A 166 -0.17 -7.81 23.75
C GLN A 166 -1.26 -8.88 23.89
N LEU A 167 -1.38 -9.77 22.90
CA LEU A 167 -2.32 -10.89 22.95
C LEU A 167 -1.99 -11.86 24.07
N GLN A 168 -0.71 -12.20 24.28
CA GLN A 168 -0.28 -13.02 25.42
C GLN A 168 -0.64 -12.36 26.74
N LYS A 169 -0.35 -11.08 26.92
CA LYS A 169 -0.72 -10.35 28.15
C LYS A 169 -2.22 -10.33 28.39
N ALA A 170 -3.02 -10.15 27.36
CA ALA A 170 -4.47 -10.18 27.48
C ALA A 170 -4.97 -11.57 27.88
N GLN A 171 -4.39 -12.64 27.33
CA GLN A 171 -4.71 -14.01 27.71
C GLN A 171 -4.33 -14.32 29.17
N ASP A 172 -3.13 -13.89 29.59
CA ASP A 172 -2.66 -14.10 30.97
C ASP A 172 -3.56 -13.33 31.96
N ASN A 173 -3.94 -12.09 31.64
CA ASN A 173 -4.90 -11.32 32.46
C ASN A 173 -6.26 -12.01 32.53
N ALA A 174 -6.77 -12.53 31.43
CA ALA A 174 -8.04 -13.25 31.42
C ALA A 174 -7.98 -14.54 32.26
N LYS A 175 -6.87 -15.27 32.23
CA LYS A 175 -6.65 -16.45 33.08
C LYS A 175 -6.52 -16.12 34.56
N ALA A 176 -5.98 -14.94 34.87
CA ALA A 176 -5.84 -14.50 36.28
C ALA A 176 -7.17 -14.03 36.91
N LEU A 177 -8.17 -13.72 36.08
CA LEU A 177 -9.51 -13.29 36.52
C LEU A 177 -10.52 -14.44 36.66
N ASN A 178 -10.22 -15.64 36.17
CA ASN A 178 -10.97 -16.85 36.33
C ASN A 178 -10.46 -17.70 37.50
#